data_6ff714cd420a995b6a764736b052d2c3
#
_entry.id   6ff714cd420a995b6a764736b052d2c3
#
_cell.length_a   1.000
_cell.length_b   1.000
_cell.length_c   1.000
_cell.angle_alpha   90.00
_cell.angle_beta   90.00
_cell.angle_gamma   90.00
#
_symmetry.space_group_name_H-M   'P 1'
#
loop_
_entity.id
_entity.type
_entity.pdbx_description
1 polymer ?
#
loop_
_entity_poly.entity_id
_entity_poly.type
_entity_poly.pdbx_seq_one_letter_code
_entity_poly.pdbx_strand_id
1 'polypeptide(L)'
;MPKNTEARRFLVRGRVQGVGFRWFVEREAHILGIAGWVRNNADSSVEVLAVGTSAQLAGLRSRLREGPRAARVDDVEEREAKPDSGLTTFRIEGAW
;
A
#
# COMPACT_ATOMS: atom_id res chain seq x y z
N MET A 1 -10.29 -23.89 -1.71
CA MET A 1 -11.15 -22.97 -0.95
C MET A 1 -10.83 -21.54 -1.29
N PRO A 2 -11.75 -20.84 -1.88
CA PRO A 2 -11.48 -19.46 -2.22
C PRO A 2 -11.35 -18.62 -0.96
N LYS A 3 -10.41 -17.73 -0.99
CA LYS A 3 -10.26 -16.74 0.07
C LYS A 3 -11.22 -15.61 -0.19
N ASN A 4 -11.67 -14.97 0.87
CA ASN A 4 -12.41 -13.72 0.74
C ASN A 4 -11.41 -12.63 0.47
N THR A 5 -10.98 -12.55 -0.78
CA THR A 5 -9.99 -11.58 -1.20
C THR A 5 -10.68 -10.28 -1.53
N GLU A 6 -10.16 -9.20 -0.99
CA GLU A 6 -10.66 -7.86 -1.20
C GLU A 6 -9.55 -7.01 -1.77
N ALA A 7 -9.90 -5.89 -2.35
CA ALA A 7 -8.92 -4.92 -2.81
C ALA A 7 -9.24 -3.57 -2.20
N ARG A 8 -8.19 -2.82 -1.88
CA ARG A 8 -8.30 -1.47 -1.34
C ARG A 8 -7.28 -0.59 -2.01
N ARG A 9 -7.65 0.64 -2.23
CA ARG A 9 -6.73 1.67 -2.69
C ARG A 9 -6.50 2.64 -1.55
N PHE A 10 -5.24 2.89 -1.25
CA PHE A 10 -4.86 3.84 -0.22
C PHE A 10 -4.14 5.01 -0.85
N LEU A 11 -4.45 6.20 -0.37
CA LEU A 11 -3.72 7.41 -0.72
C LEU A 11 -3.13 7.95 0.56
N VAL A 12 -1.81 8.01 0.61
CA VAL A 12 -1.07 8.42 1.80
C VAL A 12 -0.50 9.80 1.55
N ARG A 13 -0.83 10.74 2.43
CA ARG A 13 -0.41 12.13 2.30
C ARG A 13 0.45 12.54 3.48
N GLY A 14 1.34 13.48 3.23
CA GLY A 14 2.27 13.98 4.22
C GLY A 14 3.66 14.02 3.62
N ARG A 15 4.67 13.91 4.46
CA ARG A 15 6.05 13.82 3.98
C ARG A 15 6.35 12.34 3.72
N VAL A 16 5.97 11.87 2.52
CA VAL A 16 5.98 10.45 2.19
C VAL A 16 6.79 10.12 0.93
N GLN A 17 7.23 11.11 0.16
CA GLN A 17 8.10 10.87 -0.99
C GLN A 17 9.53 11.25 -0.63
N GLY A 18 10.49 10.53 -1.20
CA GLY A 18 11.89 10.80 -0.95
C GLY A 18 12.39 10.35 0.42
N VAL A 19 11.62 9.50 1.10
CA VAL A 19 11.95 9.03 2.46
C VAL A 19 11.92 7.52 2.57
N GLY A 20 11.92 6.81 1.42
CA GLY A 20 11.90 5.35 1.42
C GLY A 20 10.54 4.75 1.70
N PHE A 21 9.47 5.51 1.49
CA PHE A 21 8.12 5.04 1.81
C PHE A 21 7.71 3.86 0.95
N ARG A 22 8.00 3.90 -0.36
CA ARG A 22 7.64 2.80 -1.26
C ARG A 22 8.35 1.49 -0.88
N TRP A 23 9.62 1.57 -0.50
CA TRP A 23 10.36 0.40 -0.01
C TRP A 23 9.75 -0.17 1.25
N PHE A 24 9.35 0.72 2.15
CA PHE A 24 8.69 0.33 3.39
C PHE A 24 7.38 -0.41 3.09
N VAL A 25 6.55 0.13 2.19
CA VAL A 25 5.27 -0.49 1.85
C VAL A 25 5.47 -1.85 1.21
N GLU A 26 6.40 -1.96 0.27
CA GLU A 26 6.68 -3.23 -0.39
C GLU A 26 7.09 -4.29 0.63
N ARG A 27 7.96 -3.93 1.56
CA ARG A 27 8.41 -4.87 2.57
C ARG A 27 7.25 -5.33 3.45
N GLU A 28 6.45 -4.38 3.92
CA GLU A 28 5.33 -4.73 4.79
C GLU A 28 4.29 -5.56 4.06
N ALA A 29 4.04 -5.26 2.79
CA ALA A 29 3.10 -6.03 2.01
C ALA A 29 3.60 -7.47 1.82
N HIS A 30 4.88 -7.66 1.59
CA HIS A 30 5.45 -9.00 1.47
C HIS A 30 5.31 -9.78 2.78
N ILE A 31 5.57 -9.13 3.90
CA ILE A 31 5.43 -9.76 5.22
C ILE A 31 3.98 -10.20 5.43
N LEU A 32 3.02 -9.39 5.01
CA LEU A 32 1.60 -9.66 5.21
C LEU A 32 1.01 -10.59 4.14
N GLY A 33 1.74 -10.86 3.07
CA GLY A 33 1.25 -11.71 2.00
C GLY A 33 0.26 -11.02 1.07
N ILE A 34 0.41 -9.71 0.88
CA ILE A 34 -0.49 -8.89 0.07
C ILE A 34 0.09 -8.74 -1.33
N ALA A 35 -0.77 -8.82 -2.34
CA ALA A 35 -0.41 -8.51 -3.72
C ALA A 35 -0.83 -7.08 -4.04
N GLY A 36 -0.19 -6.48 -5.04
CA GLY A 36 -0.54 -5.14 -5.48
C GLY A 36 0.65 -4.33 -5.91
N TRP A 37 0.55 -3.03 -5.72
CA TRP A 37 1.64 -2.12 -6.09
C TRP A 37 1.59 -0.84 -5.25
N VAL A 38 2.71 -0.13 -5.26
CA VAL A 38 2.83 1.18 -4.62
C VAL A 38 3.57 2.12 -5.56
N ARG A 39 3.12 3.36 -5.66
CA ARG A 39 3.74 4.35 -6.53
C ARG A 39 3.63 5.75 -5.93
N ASN A 40 4.54 6.63 -6.37
CA ASN A 40 4.45 8.05 -6.07
C ASN A 40 3.53 8.71 -7.10
N ASN A 41 2.68 9.60 -6.64
CA ASN A 41 1.82 10.40 -7.51
C ASN A 41 2.42 11.80 -7.68
N ALA A 42 1.95 12.49 -8.73
CA ALA A 42 2.45 13.84 -9.03
C ALA A 42 2.07 14.85 -7.96
N ASP A 43 1.03 14.61 -7.20
CA ASP A 43 0.57 15.50 -6.14
C ASP A 43 1.29 15.29 -4.82
N SER A 44 2.39 14.56 -4.83
CA SER A 44 3.21 14.24 -3.66
C SER A 44 2.66 13.15 -2.77
N SER A 45 1.50 12.60 -3.08
CA SER A 45 0.97 11.46 -2.32
C SER A 45 1.63 10.16 -2.77
N VAL A 46 1.51 9.14 -1.94
CA VAL A 46 1.87 7.77 -2.29
C VAL A 46 0.58 6.97 -2.42
N GLU A 47 0.44 6.27 -3.53
CA GLU A 47 -0.75 5.48 -3.80
C GLU A 47 -0.43 3.99 -3.73
N VAL A 48 -1.31 3.23 -3.09
CA VAL A 48 -1.14 1.79 -2.91
C VAL A 48 -2.40 1.09 -3.39
N LEU A 49 -2.22 0.07 -4.24
CA LEU A 49 -3.30 -0.87 -4.51
C LEU A 49 -2.93 -2.17 -3.80
N ALA A 50 -3.82 -2.65 -2.94
CA ALA A 50 -3.53 -3.82 -2.11
C ALA A 50 -4.66 -4.82 -2.24
N VAL A 51 -4.30 -6.08 -2.47
CA VAL A 51 -5.24 -7.19 -2.62
C VAL A 51 -4.88 -8.25 -1.59
N GLY A 52 -5.85 -8.60 -0.77
CA GLY A 52 -5.63 -9.60 0.27
C GLY A 52 -6.88 -9.83 1.08
N THR A 53 -6.74 -10.55 2.17
CA THR A 53 -7.85 -10.76 3.08
C THR A 53 -8.11 -9.51 3.91
N SER A 54 -9.27 -9.46 4.52
CA SER A 54 -9.62 -8.36 5.40
C SER A 54 -8.57 -8.14 6.49
N ALA A 55 -8.09 -9.22 7.09
CA ALA A 55 -7.08 -9.13 8.14
C ALA A 55 -5.75 -8.61 7.62
N GLN A 56 -5.34 -9.07 6.44
CA GLN A 56 -4.10 -8.59 5.82
C GLN A 56 -4.18 -7.10 5.50
N LEU A 57 -5.32 -6.67 4.98
CA LEU A 57 -5.52 -5.27 4.63
C LEU A 57 -5.55 -4.38 5.87
N ALA A 58 -6.13 -4.86 6.96
CA ALA A 58 -6.11 -4.14 8.23
C ALA A 58 -4.68 -3.96 8.74
N GLY A 59 -3.88 -5.00 8.59
CA GLY A 59 -2.46 -4.92 8.97
C GLY A 59 -1.72 -3.88 8.15
N LEU A 60 -1.95 -3.86 6.84
CA LEU A 60 -1.30 -2.88 5.98
C LEU A 60 -1.76 -1.46 6.31
N ARG A 61 -3.05 -1.26 6.56
CA ARG A 61 -3.58 0.05 6.95
C ARG A 61 -2.83 0.59 8.16
N SER A 62 -2.65 -0.25 9.14
CA SER A 62 -1.93 0.13 10.35
C SER A 62 -0.49 0.55 10.05
N ARG A 63 0.19 -0.21 9.19
CA ARG A 63 1.56 0.11 8.80
C ARG A 63 1.65 1.41 8.02
N LEU A 64 0.70 1.65 7.13
CA LEU A 64 0.71 2.88 6.33
C LEU A 64 0.55 4.11 7.22
N ARG A 65 -0.27 4.03 8.25
CA ARG A 65 -0.46 5.14 9.17
C ARG A 65 0.79 5.44 9.97
N GLU A 66 1.56 4.42 10.25
CA GLU A 66 2.81 4.57 10.99
C GLU A 66 3.92 5.12 10.09
N GLY A 67 4.10 4.49 8.94
CA GLY A 67 5.15 4.86 7.99
C GLY A 67 6.54 4.52 8.49
N PRO A 68 7.55 4.70 7.64
CA PRO A 68 8.93 4.54 8.04
C PRO A 68 9.39 5.73 8.89
N ARG A 69 10.53 5.56 9.54
CA ARG A 69 11.02 6.52 10.50
C ARG A 69 11.16 7.95 9.96
N ALA A 70 11.60 8.08 8.71
CA ALA A 70 11.84 9.40 8.12
C ALA A 70 10.59 10.04 7.55
N ALA A 71 9.46 9.33 7.53
CA ALA A 71 8.23 9.84 6.98
C ALA A 71 7.37 10.52 8.03
N ARG A 72 6.48 11.39 7.57
CA ARG A 72 5.42 11.92 8.40
C ARG A 72 4.12 11.69 7.66
N VAL A 73 3.27 10.86 8.21
CA VAL A 73 1.97 10.54 7.60
C VAL A 73 0.92 11.45 8.21
N ASP A 74 0.35 12.32 7.38
CA ASP A 74 -0.68 13.24 7.84
C ASP A 74 -2.08 12.65 7.65
N ASP A 75 -2.27 11.83 6.61
CA ASP A 75 -3.57 11.30 6.27
C ASP A 75 -3.42 10.03 5.44
N VAL A 76 -4.31 9.06 5.68
CA VAL A 76 -4.43 7.86 4.88
C VAL A 76 -5.88 7.74 4.45
N GLU A 77 -6.13 7.94 3.16
CA GLU A 77 -7.47 7.78 2.59
C GLU A 77 -7.59 6.37 2.05
N GLU A 78 -8.67 5.70 2.36
CA GLU A 78 -8.89 4.32 1.93
C GLU A 78 -10.17 4.25 1.11
N ARG A 79 -10.09 3.58 -0.04
CA ARG A 79 -11.22 3.37 -0.93
C ARG A 79 -11.30 1.91 -1.32
N GLU A 80 -12.51 1.45 -1.61
CA GLU A 80 -12.69 0.13 -2.18
C GLU A 80 -12.16 0.12 -3.61
N ALA A 81 -11.66 -1.04 -4.02
CA ALA A 81 -11.19 -1.25 -5.38
C ALA A 81 -11.62 -2.64 -5.81
N LYS A 82 -11.60 -2.89 -7.12
CA LYS A 82 -11.91 -4.20 -7.64
C LYS A 82 -10.70 -5.11 -7.50
N PRO A 83 -10.88 -6.33 -6.99
CA PRO A 83 -9.80 -7.29 -6.97
C PRO A 83 -9.31 -7.58 -8.38
N ASP A 84 -8.02 -7.70 -8.54
CA ASP A 84 -7.39 -8.03 -9.81
C ASP A 84 -6.67 -9.35 -9.65
N SER A 85 -7.22 -10.40 -10.25
CA SER A 85 -6.67 -11.75 -10.12
C SER A 85 -5.34 -11.91 -10.84
N GLY A 86 -4.96 -10.95 -11.68
CA GLY A 86 -3.66 -10.96 -12.32
C GLY A 86 -2.52 -10.52 -11.40
N LEU A 87 -2.85 -9.92 -10.27
CA LEU A 87 -1.83 -9.48 -9.33
C LEU A 87 -1.46 -10.65 -8.41
N THR A 88 -0.21 -11.09 -8.51
CA THR A 88 0.27 -12.23 -7.72
C THR A 88 1.38 -11.85 -6.77
N THR A 89 2.00 -10.68 -6.94
CA THR A 89 3.06 -10.19 -6.07
C THR A 89 2.80 -8.74 -5.74
N PHE A 90 3.63 -8.20 -4.87
CA PHE A 90 3.60 -6.77 -4.57
C PHE A 90 4.87 -6.13 -5.12
N ARG A 91 4.72 -5.02 -5.81
CA ARG A 91 5.85 -4.38 -6.46
C ARG A 91 5.78 -2.85 -6.38
N ILE A 92 6.94 -2.23 -6.55
CA ILE A 92 7.05 -0.78 -6.64
C ILE A 92 6.86 -0.40 -8.11
N GLU A 93 5.98 0.56 -8.35
CA GLU A 93 5.73 1.10 -9.68
C GLU A 93 6.41 2.47 -9.79
N GLY A 94 6.80 2.81 -11.01
CA GLY A 94 7.40 4.10 -11.26
C GLY A 94 8.91 4.06 -11.24
N ALA A 95 9.53 5.15 -11.70
CA ALA A 95 10.97 5.20 -11.94
C ALA A 95 11.77 5.56 -10.69
N TRP A 96 11.13 6.03 -9.64
CA TRP A 96 11.83 6.47 -8.43
C TRP A 96 10.96 6.31 -7.21
#